data_e41e565b87b5258215c164e04386b062
#
_entry.id   e41e565b87b5258215c164e04386b062
#
_cell.length_a   1.000
_cell.length_b   1.000
_cell.length_c   1.000
_cell.angle_alpha   90.00
_cell.angle_beta   90.00
_cell.angle_gamma   90.00
#
_symmetry.space_group_name_H-M   'P 1'
#
loop_
_entity.id
_entity.type
_entity.pdbx_description
1 polymer ?
#
loop_
_entity_poly.entity_id
_entity_poly.type
_entity_poly.pdbx_seq_one_letter_code
_entity_poly.pdbx_strand_id
1 'polypeptide(L)'
;MPEVDATDAATILSPATGAVAGKVRWTDPADVPRIAAGLRRAQREWEARGAKGRAKVLARYAVWLGEHRDEIESLLVKETGKSATDAAQEVPLLIMIASYYIKTMEKALAPETRPASLPFLAIKKITVHYRPRPVVGIVAPWNYPVANLLMDGIAALAAGCAILLKPSERTPLTAELLQRGWIDSGAPEVMAIVQGAREAVEAVVDNADYIQFTGSSATGAKVMERAARRLTPISLELGGKDPMIVLEDADVDLAAHAAVWGAMFNAGQTCVSVERVYVLEPVYDQFVEAVVRDVKNLKMGAGEGYDFGAQIDDSQVAVTERHVADAIAKGAKALTGGERPAGPGSFYPPTVLVDVDHSMACMTEETFGPTLPIMKVSTVAEAVRLANDSPYGLSASVFSQDAERANDIAVQLDCGAVNINDVISNLMCTTAPMGGWKTSGIGARFGGAEGLRKFCRQEAIVSPRTNVGAGGNYYNNSLKSMKRMNTMMTKLALVRPRRAAK
;
A
#
# COMPACT_ATOMS: atom_id res chain seq x y z
N MET A 1 16.04 10.98 -14.04
CA MET A 1 16.57 9.62 -13.82
C MET A 1 18.04 9.73 -13.44
N PRO A 2 18.59 8.86 -12.56
CA PRO A 2 20.01 8.85 -12.25
C PRO A 2 20.84 8.69 -13.53
N GLU A 3 21.96 9.40 -13.59
CA GLU A 3 22.93 9.20 -14.66
C GLU A 3 23.67 7.88 -14.45
N VAL A 4 23.77 7.07 -15.51
CA VAL A 4 24.47 5.78 -15.51
C VAL A 4 25.78 5.95 -16.27
N ASP A 5 26.89 5.61 -15.63
CA ASP A 5 28.21 5.68 -16.26
C ASP A 5 28.53 4.42 -17.09
N ALA A 6 29.66 4.42 -17.78
CA ALA A 6 30.11 3.32 -18.64
C ALA A 6 30.34 1.98 -17.89
N THR A 7 30.25 1.95 -16.58
CA THR A 7 30.37 0.75 -15.73
C THR A 7 29.01 0.26 -15.21
N ASP A 8 27.91 0.74 -15.76
CA ASP A 8 26.52 0.50 -15.31
C ASP A 8 26.26 0.96 -13.87
N ALA A 9 27.04 1.93 -13.37
CA ALA A 9 26.84 2.52 -12.06
C ALA A 9 25.98 3.80 -12.14
N ALA A 10 24.86 3.80 -11.44
CA ALA A 10 23.99 4.96 -11.29
C ALA A 10 24.47 5.85 -10.14
N THR A 11 24.61 7.15 -10.38
CA THR A 11 24.92 8.14 -9.33
C THR A 11 23.61 8.68 -8.75
N ILE A 12 23.43 8.52 -7.46
CA ILE A 12 22.26 9.00 -6.72
C ILE A 12 22.59 10.34 -6.09
N LEU A 13 21.76 11.33 -6.35
CA LEU A 13 21.89 12.68 -5.81
C LEU A 13 20.87 12.92 -4.71
N SER A 14 21.27 13.68 -3.69
CA SER A 14 20.33 14.12 -2.66
C SER A 14 19.38 15.18 -3.21
N PRO A 15 18.05 14.98 -3.12
CA PRO A 15 17.06 15.97 -3.57
C PRO A 15 17.16 17.31 -2.85
N ALA A 16 17.66 17.30 -1.60
CA ALA A 16 17.76 18.51 -0.80
C ALA A 16 18.98 19.39 -1.16
N THR A 17 20.06 18.78 -1.60
CA THR A 17 21.35 19.51 -1.76
C THR A 17 21.96 19.39 -3.16
N GLY A 18 21.52 18.43 -3.96
CA GLY A 18 22.16 18.07 -5.23
C GLY A 18 23.51 17.33 -5.06
N ALA A 19 23.98 17.12 -3.82
CA ALA A 19 25.22 16.39 -3.57
C ALA A 19 25.07 14.90 -3.83
N VAL A 20 26.17 14.21 -4.15
CA VAL A 20 26.17 12.76 -4.34
C VAL A 20 25.82 12.03 -3.04
N ALA A 21 24.71 11.33 -3.03
CA ALA A 21 24.29 10.47 -1.93
C ALA A 21 25.02 9.12 -1.95
N GLY A 22 25.27 8.57 -3.13
CA GLY A 22 25.98 7.32 -3.32
C GLY A 22 25.99 6.89 -4.78
N LYS A 23 26.54 5.69 -5.01
CA LYS A 23 26.50 5.03 -6.32
C LYS A 23 25.98 3.61 -6.15
N VAL A 24 25.24 3.11 -7.12
CA VAL A 24 24.72 1.75 -7.13
C VAL A 24 24.93 1.14 -8.51
N ARG A 25 25.28 -0.14 -8.57
CA ARG A 25 25.36 -0.87 -9.83
C ARG A 25 23.99 -1.42 -10.21
N TRP A 26 23.60 -1.22 -11.46
CA TRP A 26 22.39 -1.80 -11.99
C TRP A 26 22.56 -3.30 -12.27
N THR A 27 21.49 -4.04 -12.02
CA THR A 27 21.42 -5.47 -12.34
C THR A 27 21.17 -5.63 -13.84
N ASP A 28 21.97 -6.46 -14.51
CA ASP A 28 21.65 -6.83 -15.89
C ASP A 28 20.29 -7.56 -15.91
N PRO A 29 19.29 -7.08 -16.65
CA PRO A 29 18.00 -7.76 -16.77
C PRO A 29 18.13 -9.23 -17.23
N ALA A 30 19.18 -9.60 -17.98
CA ALA A 30 19.46 -10.97 -18.39
C ALA A 30 19.83 -11.91 -17.22
N ASP A 31 20.30 -11.37 -16.09
CA ASP A 31 20.59 -12.15 -14.88
C ASP A 31 19.35 -12.48 -14.05
N VAL A 32 18.25 -11.72 -14.19
CA VAL A 32 17.05 -11.86 -13.36
C VAL A 32 16.44 -13.28 -13.41
N PRO A 33 16.37 -13.97 -14.56
CA PRO A 33 15.90 -15.35 -14.61
C PRO A 33 16.73 -16.30 -13.73
N ARG A 34 18.06 -16.12 -13.71
CA ARG A 34 19.00 -16.92 -12.90
C ARG A 34 18.79 -16.64 -11.40
N ILE A 35 18.63 -15.37 -11.02
CA ILE A 35 18.34 -14.94 -9.63
C ILE A 35 17.02 -15.55 -9.17
N ALA A 36 15.96 -15.41 -9.96
CA ALA A 36 14.63 -15.97 -9.63
C ALA A 36 14.65 -17.50 -9.52
N ALA A 37 15.44 -18.19 -10.36
CA ALA A 37 15.62 -19.63 -10.24
C ALA A 37 16.35 -20.03 -8.94
N GLY A 38 17.34 -19.25 -8.50
CA GLY A 38 17.97 -19.38 -7.19
C GLY A 38 16.99 -19.27 -6.03
N LEU A 39 16.20 -18.20 -6.05
CA LEU A 39 15.15 -17.95 -5.05
C LEU A 39 14.12 -19.09 -5.00
N ARG A 40 13.68 -19.65 -6.14
CA ARG A 40 12.75 -20.80 -6.17
C ARG A 40 13.35 -22.05 -5.51
N ARG A 41 14.66 -22.28 -5.64
CA ARG A 41 15.33 -23.39 -4.94
C ARG A 41 15.36 -23.15 -3.42
N ALA A 42 15.79 -21.96 -2.99
CA ALA A 42 15.89 -21.60 -1.58
C ALA A 42 14.52 -21.54 -0.89
N GLN A 43 13.46 -21.14 -1.61
CA GLN A 43 12.09 -21.06 -1.11
C GLN A 43 11.59 -22.41 -0.56
N ARG A 44 11.96 -23.54 -1.15
CA ARG A 44 11.51 -24.86 -0.68
C ARG A 44 11.97 -25.14 0.75
N GLU A 45 13.21 -24.81 1.08
CA GLU A 45 13.73 -24.93 2.43
C GLU A 45 13.11 -23.92 3.38
N TRP A 46 12.85 -22.72 2.87
CA TRP A 46 12.16 -21.66 3.61
C TRP A 46 10.74 -22.07 4.01
N GLU A 47 9.97 -22.63 3.07
CA GLU A 47 8.63 -23.17 3.32
C GLU A 47 8.70 -24.32 4.34
N ALA A 48 9.65 -25.24 4.18
CA ALA A 48 9.84 -26.41 5.05
C ALA A 48 10.16 -26.04 6.53
N ARG A 49 10.69 -24.82 6.80
CA ARG A 49 10.89 -24.33 8.18
C ARG A 49 9.60 -24.19 8.98
N GLY A 50 8.44 -24.15 8.30
CA GLY A 50 7.15 -23.91 8.92
C GLY A 50 7.03 -22.48 9.51
N ALA A 51 5.85 -22.13 10.01
CA ALA A 51 5.60 -20.79 10.54
C ALA A 51 6.54 -20.43 11.71
N LYS A 52 6.73 -21.36 12.66
CA LYS A 52 7.60 -21.13 13.83
C LYS A 52 9.08 -20.92 13.47
N GLY A 53 9.58 -21.65 12.45
CA GLY A 53 10.96 -21.48 11.97
C GLY A 53 11.15 -20.14 11.28
N ARG A 54 10.19 -19.72 10.46
CA ARG A 54 10.21 -18.42 9.80
C ARG A 54 10.08 -17.27 10.80
N ALA A 55 9.22 -17.39 11.82
CA ALA A 55 9.07 -16.42 12.89
C ALA A 55 10.39 -16.06 13.57
N LYS A 56 11.22 -17.07 13.85
CA LYS A 56 12.55 -16.87 14.48
C LYS A 56 13.49 -16.05 13.60
N VAL A 57 13.46 -16.24 12.29
CA VAL A 57 14.30 -15.51 11.34
C VAL A 57 13.80 -14.07 11.23
N LEU A 58 12.49 -13.86 11.03
CA LEU A 58 11.89 -12.53 10.93
C LEU A 58 12.09 -11.72 12.22
N ALA A 59 12.07 -12.39 13.39
CA ALA A 59 12.34 -11.71 14.66
C ALA A 59 13.78 -11.20 14.75
N ARG A 60 14.79 -11.99 14.29
CA ARG A 60 16.18 -11.51 14.23
C ARG A 60 16.36 -10.34 13.29
N TYR A 61 15.70 -10.40 12.12
CA TYR A 61 15.74 -9.29 11.18
C TYR A 61 15.06 -8.03 11.74
N ALA A 62 13.95 -8.16 12.46
CA ALA A 62 13.31 -7.02 13.14
C ALA A 62 14.21 -6.42 14.23
N VAL A 63 14.97 -7.24 14.96
CA VAL A 63 15.99 -6.75 15.92
C VAL A 63 17.08 -5.98 15.19
N TRP A 64 17.63 -6.53 14.10
CA TRP A 64 18.65 -5.86 13.29
C TRP A 64 18.17 -4.50 12.79
N LEU A 65 16.93 -4.41 12.28
CA LEU A 65 16.31 -3.15 11.84
C LEU A 65 16.24 -2.12 12.97
N GLY A 66 15.92 -2.56 14.19
CA GLY A 66 15.88 -1.69 15.36
C GLY A 66 17.28 -1.19 15.80
N GLU A 67 18.28 -2.06 15.75
CA GLU A 67 19.67 -1.75 16.12
C GLU A 67 20.37 -0.84 15.10
N HIS A 68 19.96 -0.90 13.80
CA HIS A 68 20.51 -0.08 12.73
C HIS A 68 19.58 1.06 12.30
N ARG A 69 18.60 1.40 13.15
CA ARG A 69 17.59 2.42 12.84
C ARG A 69 18.23 3.75 12.44
N ASP A 70 19.17 4.24 13.21
CA ASP A 70 19.81 5.54 12.98
C ASP A 70 20.61 5.56 11.66
N GLU A 71 21.25 4.43 11.28
CA GLU A 71 21.95 4.29 9.98
C GLU A 71 20.95 4.33 8.83
N ILE A 72 19.80 3.63 8.97
CA ILE A 72 18.75 3.60 7.95
C ILE A 72 18.12 4.99 7.79
N GLU A 73 17.77 5.64 8.89
CA GLU A 73 17.17 6.98 8.89
C GLU A 73 18.12 8.04 8.30
N SER A 74 19.40 8.01 8.66
CA SER A 74 20.43 8.89 8.07
C SER A 74 20.54 8.70 6.56
N LEU A 75 20.50 7.44 6.07
CA LEU A 75 20.57 7.15 4.65
C LEU A 75 19.28 7.60 3.94
N LEU A 76 18.09 7.42 4.55
CA LEU A 76 16.83 7.91 4.03
C LEU A 76 16.85 9.43 3.83
N VAL A 77 17.27 10.20 4.85
CA VAL A 77 17.41 11.65 4.74
C VAL A 77 18.32 12.03 3.58
N LYS A 78 19.47 11.36 3.45
CA LYS A 78 20.45 11.65 2.41
C LYS A 78 19.93 11.33 1.01
N GLU A 79 19.24 10.20 0.84
CA GLU A 79 18.79 9.69 -0.46
C GLU A 79 17.49 10.33 -0.94
N THR A 80 16.58 10.70 -0.01
CA THR A 80 15.25 11.22 -0.34
C THR A 80 15.07 12.71 -0.08
N GLY A 81 15.95 13.34 0.66
CA GLY A 81 15.79 14.74 1.08
C GLY A 81 14.72 14.95 2.17
N LYS A 82 14.25 13.90 2.84
CA LYS A 82 13.26 13.98 3.93
C LYS A 82 13.79 14.75 5.14
N SER A 83 12.86 15.27 5.96
CA SER A 83 13.16 15.61 7.34
C SER A 83 13.53 14.36 8.14
N ALA A 84 14.26 14.52 9.25
CA ALA A 84 14.52 13.41 10.16
C ALA A 84 13.24 12.87 10.79
N THR A 85 12.26 13.74 11.04
CA THR A 85 10.93 13.38 11.56
C THR A 85 10.18 12.45 10.62
N ASP A 86 10.19 12.72 9.31
CA ASP A 86 9.56 11.86 8.30
C ASP A 86 10.30 10.53 8.14
N ALA A 87 11.64 10.56 8.13
CA ALA A 87 12.46 9.36 7.99
C ALA A 87 12.30 8.38 9.17
N ALA A 88 12.17 8.91 10.39
CA ALA A 88 12.05 8.14 11.63
C ALA A 88 10.79 7.24 11.70
N GLN A 89 9.81 7.43 10.81
CA GLN A 89 8.56 6.69 10.85
C GLN A 89 8.63 5.32 10.15
N GLU A 90 9.54 5.13 9.18
CA GLU A 90 9.52 3.94 8.32
C GLU A 90 9.97 2.66 9.05
N VAL A 91 11.04 2.72 9.84
CA VAL A 91 11.56 1.53 10.55
C VAL A 91 10.61 1.04 11.65
N PRO A 92 10.03 1.90 12.52
CA PRO A 92 9.03 1.47 13.50
C PRO A 92 7.79 0.84 12.88
N LEU A 93 7.27 1.42 11.79
CA LEU A 93 6.14 0.85 11.04
C LEU A 93 6.47 -0.57 10.55
N LEU A 94 7.64 -0.77 9.98
CA LEU A 94 8.08 -2.07 9.49
C LEU A 94 8.21 -3.11 10.61
N ILE A 95 8.80 -2.73 11.76
CA ILE A 95 8.92 -3.60 12.94
C ILE A 95 7.54 -3.97 13.49
N MET A 96 6.60 -3.03 13.50
CA MET A 96 5.22 -3.28 13.92
C MET A 96 4.52 -4.32 13.01
N ILE A 97 4.65 -4.18 11.70
CA ILE A 97 4.12 -5.14 10.72
C ILE A 97 4.78 -6.51 10.87
N ALA A 98 6.11 -6.56 11.03
CA ALA A 98 6.82 -7.81 11.28
C ALA A 98 6.33 -8.49 12.56
N SER A 99 6.22 -7.75 13.66
CA SER A 99 5.68 -8.22 14.94
C SER A 99 4.27 -8.81 14.81
N TYR A 100 3.42 -8.14 14.05
CA TYR A 100 2.06 -8.61 13.81
C TYR A 100 2.05 -9.96 13.10
N TYR A 101 2.79 -10.11 11.99
CA TYR A 101 2.83 -11.36 11.24
C TYR A 101 3.58 -12.48 11.99
N ILE A 102 4.64 -12.17 12.72
CA ILE A 102 5.33 -13.16 13.59
C ILE A 102 4.34 -13.79 14.56
N LYS A 103 3.42 -13.01 15.14
CA LYS A 103 2.41 -13.47 16.11
C LYS A 103 1.22 -14.19 15.48
N THR A 104 0.87 -13.86 14.23
CA THR A 104 -0.41 -14.27 13.64
C THR A 104 -0.31 -15.29 12.51
N MET A 105 0.85 -15.42 11.83
CA MET A 105 1.00 -16.23 10.62
C MET A 105 0.71 -17.72 10.84
N GLU A 106 1.03 -18.30 12.01
CA GLU A 106 0.74 -19.72 12.28
C GLU A 106 -0.76 -19.98 12.19
N LYS A 107 -1.58 -19.12 12.81
CA LYS A 107 -3.04 -19.23 12.77
C LYS A 107 -3.60 -18.85 11.39
N ALA A 108 -3.09 -17.79 10.79
CA ALA A 108 -3.59 -17.29 9.51
C ALA A 108 -3.37 -18.27 8.35
N LEU A 109 -2.29 -19.08 8.40
CA LEU A 109 -1.92 -20.03 7.37
C LEU A 109 -2.28 -21.48 7.73
N ALA A 110 -2.86 -21.72 8.91
CA ALA A 110 -3.31 -23.06 9.30
C ALA A 110 -4.36 -23.59 8.32
N PRO A 111 -4.32 -24.90 8.00
CA PRO A 111 -5.34 -25.51 7.19
C PRO A 111 -6.73 -25.34 7.82
N GLU A 112 -7.71 -24.95 7.02
CA GLU A 112 -9.09 -24.73 7.47
C GLU A 112 -9.97 -25.94 7.11
N THR A 113 -10.63 -26.52 8.10
CA THR A 113 -11.67 -27.51 7.86
C THR A 113 -12.97 -26.79 7.53
N ARG A 114 -13.55 -27.09 6.36
CA ARG A 114 -14.83 -26.54 5.90
C ARG A 114 -15.96 -27.52 6.14
N PRO A 115 -17.15 -27.06 6.60
CA PRO A 115 -18.33 -27.90 6.70
C PRO A 115 -18.79 -28.36 5.31
N ALA A 116 -19.37 -29.54 5.24
CA ALA A 116 -20.03 -29.98 4.03
C ALA A 116 -21.32 -29.16 3.81
N SER A 117 -21.53 -28.70 2.58
CA SER A 117 -22.71 -27.89 2.22
C SER A 117 -24.01 -28.69 2.18
N LEU A 118 -23.91 -30.02 2.04
CA LEU A 118 -25.04 -30.95 1.97
C LEU A 118 -24.82 -32.16 2.88
N PRO A 119 -25.87 -32.68 3.54
CA PRO A 119 -25.75 -33.78 4.50
C PRO A 119 -25.04 -35.02 3.96
N PHE A 120 -25.27 -35.41 2.71
CA PHE A 120 -24.63 -36.57 2.10
C PHE A 120 -23.14 -36.38 1.83
N LEU A 121 -22.63 -35.15 1.83
CA LEU A 121 -21.21 -34.83 1.76
C LEU A 121 -20.52 -34.87 3.13
N ALA A 122 -21.27 -35.06 4.23
CA ALA A 122 -20.70 -35.12 5.58
C ALA A 122 -19.74 -36.28 5.78
N ILE A 123 -19.79 -37.32 4.91
CA ILE A 123 -18.82 -38.41 4.82
C ILE A 123 -17.45 -37.97 4.30
N LYS A 124 -17.34 -36.75 3.78
CA LYS A 124 -16.09 -36.16 3.32
C LYS A 124 -15.52 -35.18 4.36
N LYS A 125 -14.21 -35.21 4.50
CA LYS A 125 -13.45 -34.13 5.16
C LYS A 125 -12.95 -33.19 4.09
N ILE A 126 -13.30 -31.91 4.21
CA ILE A 126 -12.88 -30.85 3.29
C ILE A 126 -11.89 -29.98 4.04
N THR A 127 -10.67 -29.87 3.54
CA THR A 127 -9.62 -29.05 4.15
C THR A 127 -9.06 -28.13 3.09
N VAL A 128 -8.93 -26.83 3.40
CA VAL A 128 -8.29 -25.83 2.54
C VAL A 128 -6.91 -25.53 3.11
N HIS A 129 -5.89 -25.69 2.30
CA HIS A 129 -4.49 -25.40 2.61
C HIS A 129 -4.06 -24.12 1.88
N TYR A 130 -3.18 -23.35 2.50
CA TYR A 130 -2.58 -22.14 1.96
C TYR A 130 -1.13 -22.44 1.57
N ARG A 131 -0.89 -22.66 0.26
CA ARG A 131 0.44 -23.02 -0.27
C ARG A 131 1.13 -21.76 -0.78
N PRO A 132 2.31 -21.37 -0.24
CA PRO A 132 3.01 -20.16 -0.67
C PRO A 132 3.36 -20.24 -2.16
N ARG A 133 3.34 -19.07 -2.81
CA ARG A 133 3.91 -18.95 -4.15
C ARG A 133 5.43 -18.93 -4.06
N PRO A 134 6.15 -19.51 -5.02
CA PRO A 134 7.61 -19.65 -4.88
C PRO A 134 8.34 -18.31 -4.78
N VAL A 135 8.11 -17.39 -5.72
CA VAL A 135 8.76 -16.09 -5.77
C VAL A 135 7.72 -14.98 -5.92
N VAL A 136 7.75 -14.01 -5.02
CA VAL A 136 6.97 -12.77 -5.09
C VAL A 136 7.86 -11.65 -5.57
N GLY A 137 7.52 -11.04 -6.71
CA GLY A 137 8.15 -9.81 -7.18
C GLY A 137 7.50 -8.60 -6.50
N ILE A 138 8.30 -7.77 -5.86
CA ILE A 138 7.86 -6.55 -5.20
C ILE A 138 8.50 -5.36 -5.89
N VAL A 139 7.68 -4.51 -6.50
CA VAL A 139 8.10 -3.28 -7.17
C VAL A 139 7.62 -2.12 -6.33
N ALA A 140 8.56 -1.38 -5.74
CA ALA A 140 8.30 -0.30 -4.80
C ALA A 140 8.67 1.08 -5.35
N PRO A 141 7.92 2.13 -4.99
CA PRO A 141 8.23 3.52 -5.32
C PRO A 141 9.26 4.11 -4.36
N TRP A 142 9.61 5.35 -4.60
CA TRP A 142 10.66 6.12 -3.92
C TRP A 142 10.20 6.85 -2.64
N ASN A 143 8.91 7.02 -2.42
CA ASN A 143 8.42 7.91 -1.36
C ASN A 143 8.59 7.35 0.07
N TYR A 144 8.52 6.03 0.23
CA TYR A 144 8.83 5.31 1.48
C TYR A 144 9.69 4.09 1.15
N PRO A 145 11.01 4.28 0.92
CA PRO A 145 11.89 3.22 0.41
C PRO A 145 11.98 1.98 1.29
N VAL A 146 11.93 2.15 2.61
CA VAL A 146 11.93 1.04 3.58
C VAL A 146 10.58 0.38 3.66
N ALA A 147 9.54 1.18 3.92
CA ALA A 147 8.21 0.68 4.19
C ALA A 147 7.60 0.03 2.95
N ASN A 148 7.57 0.70 1.80
CA ASN A 148 6.96 0.17 0.58
C ASN A 148 7.66 -1.08 0.04
N LEU A 149 8.97 -1.20 0.27
CA LEU A 149 9.72 -2.37 -0.18
C LEU A 149 9.45 -3.58 0.71
N LEU A 150 9.39 -3.41 2.03
CA LEU A 150 9.43 -4.51 2.97
C LEU A 150 8.12 -4.81 3.71
N MET A 151 7.13 -3.91 3.78
CA MET A 151 5.87 -4.24 4.44
C MET A 151 5.16 -5.42 3.76
N ASP A 152 5.12 -5.43 2.43
CA ASP A 152 4.64 -6.56 1.65
C ASP A 152 5.68 -7.68 1.57
N GLY A 153 6.99 -7.35 1.58
CA GLY A 153 8.10 -8.30 1.62
C GLY A 153 8.07 -9.17 2.86
N ILE A 154 7.89 -8.59 4.04
CA ILE A 154 7.76 -9.32 5.30
C ILE A 154 6.52 -10.23 5.28
N ALA A 155 5.39 -9.74 4.76
CA ALA A 155 4.19 -10.54 4.63
C ALA A 155 4.41 -11.75 3.70
N ALA A 156 5.07 -11.56 2.56
CA ALA A 156 5.40 -12.64 1.63
C ALA A 156 6.38 -13.65 2.25
N LEU A 157 7.43 -13.18 2.95
CA LEU A 157 8.35 -14.04 3.68
C LEU A 157 7.64 -14.82 4.79
N ALA A 158 6.76 -14.16 5.55
CA ALA A 158 5.94 -14.80 6.58
C ALA A 158 5.02 -15.87 5.99
N ALA A 159 4.46 -15.65 4.81
CA ALA A 159 3.66 -16.63 4.08
C ALA A 159 4.50 -17.86 3.63
N GLY A 160 5.82 -17.73 3.52
CA GLY A 160 6.74 -18.78 3.10
C GLY A 160 7.23 -18.63 1.66
N CYS A 161 7.06 -17.47 1.06
CA CYS A 161 7.58 -17.14 -0.26
C CYS A 161 9.03 -16.67 -0.17
N ALA A 162 9.78 -16.77 -1.26
CA ALA A 162 10.96 -15.95 -1.50
C ALA A 162 10.54 -14.63 -2.15
N ILE A 163 11.36 -13.58 -2.02
CA ILE A 163 11.06 -12.25 -2.54
C ILE A 163 12.14 -11.75 -3.50
N LEU A 164 11.69 -11.18 -4.60
CA LEU A 164 12.51 -10.51 -5.62
C LEU A 164 12.12 -9.03 -5.60
N LEU A 165 12.97 -8.20 -4.99
CA LEU A 165 12.71 -6.80 -4.70
C LEU A 165 13.22 -5.91 -5.82
N LYS A 166 12.39 -5.00 -6.32
CA LYS A 166 12.79 -3.93 -7.24
C LYS A 166 12.50 -2.58 -6.58
N PRO A 167 13.47 -1.99 -5.89
CA PRO A 167 13.35 -0.62 -5.37
C PRO A 167 13.25 0.39 -6.50
N SER A 168 12.78 1.60 -6.20
CA SER A 168 12.86 2.70 -7.16
C SER A 168 14.33 2.97 -7.54
N GLU A 169 14.57 3.31 -8.80
CA GLU A 169 15.88 3.79 -9.28
C GLU A 169 16.32 5.11 -8.65
N ARG A 170 15.39 5.81 -7.99
CA ARG A 170 15.65 7.06 -7.25
C ARG A 170 16.16 6.81 -5.83
N THR A 171 15.82 5.64 -5.25
CA THR A 171 16.13 5.30 -3.85
C THR A 171 16.67 3.86 -3.73
N PRO A 172 17.74 3.52 -4.45
CA PRO A 172 18.31 2.17 -4.46
C PRO A 172 19.23 1.87 -3.27
N LEU A 173 19.85 2.90 -2.65
CA LEU A 173 20.89 2.72 -1.62
C LEU A 173 20.31 2.14 -0.34
N THR A 174 19.15 2.63 0.09
CA THR A 174 18.42 2.11 1.25
C THR A 174 18.08 0.62 1.08
N ALA A 175 17.71 0.20 -0.13
CA ALA A 175 17.41 -1.21 -0.40
C ALA A 175 18.63 -2.12 -0.22
N GLU A 176 19.83 -1.69 -0.65
CA GLU A 176 21.07 -2.45 -0.43
C GLU A 176 21.39 -2.60 1.06
N LEU A 177 21.18 -1.55 1.86
CA LEU A 177 21.33 -1.60 3.31
C LEU A 177 20.37 -2.62 3.93
N LEU A 178 19.10 -2.64 3.51
CA LEU A 178 18.10 -3.60 4.00
C LEU A 178 18.45 -5.04 3.62
N GLN A 179 18.99 -5.29 2.42
CA GLN A 179 19.48 -6.61 2.03
C GLN A 179 20.70 -7.05 2.84
N ARG A 180 21.65 -6.14 3.09
CA ARG A 180 22.78 -6.41 4.00
C ARG A 180 22.26 -6.86 5.36
N GLY A 181 21.29 -6.13 5.92
CA GLY A 181 20.68 -6.50 7.20
C GLY A 181 20.00 -7.87 7.21
N TRP A 182 19.38 -8.26 6.11
CA TRP A 182 18.84 -9.61 5.96
C TRP A 182 19.93 -10.67 6.08
N ILE A 183 21.05 -10.47 5.41
CA ILE A 183 22.21 -11.37 5.45
C ILE A 183 22.85 -11.39 6.84
N ASP A 184 23.10 -10.21 7.43
CA ASP A 184 23.74 -10.06 8.75
C ASP A 184 22.90 -10.67 9.87
N SER A 185 21.58 -10.70 9.73
CA SER A 185 20.67 -11.39 10.66
C SER A 185 20.75 -12.92 10.59
N GLY A 186 21.62 -13.48 9.74
CA GLY A 186 21.75 -14.94 9.52
C GLY A 186 20.54 -15.56 8.85
N ALA A 187 19.85 -14.80 8.01
CA ALA A 187 18.69 -15.25 7.27
C ALA A 187 19.10 -16.03 6.00
N PRO A 188 18.26 -16.96 5.48
CA PRO A 188 18.55 -17.68 4.26
C PRO A 188 18.41 -16.81 3.01
N GLU A 189 18.97 -17.27 1.89
CA GLU A 189 18.98 -16.58 0.59
C GLU A 189 17.61 -16.58 -0.12
N VAL A 190 16.58 -16.09 0.56
CA VAL A 190 15.21 -15.98 0.02
C VAL A 190 14.81 -14.55 -0.27
N MET A 191 15.77 -13.61 -0.24
CA MET A 191 15.61 -12.23 -0.59
C MET A 191 16.71 -11.84 -1.58
N ALA A 192 16.31 -11.25 -2.71
CA ALA A 192 17.24 -10.68 -3.69
C ALA A 192 16.73 -9.33 -4.18
N ILE A 193 17.66 -8.41 -4.48
CA ILE A 193 17.35 -7.11 -5.06
C ILE A 193 17.74 -7.12 -6.56
N VAL A 194 16.91 -6.46 -7.35
CA VAL A 194 17.16 -6.14 -8.76
C VAL A 194 17.15 -4.62 -8.89
N GLN A 195 18.32 -4.05 -9.07
CA GLN A 195 18.50 -2.61 -9.29
C GLN A 195 18.29 -2.26 -10.76
N GLY A 196 17.79 -1.07 -11.03
CA GLY A 196 17.61 -0.55 -12.38
C GLY A 196 16.27 0.16 -12.60
N ALA A 197 16.02 0.58 -13.84
CA ALA A 197 14.85 1.31 -14.24
C ALA A 197 13.75 0.37 -14.80
N ARG A 198 13.13 0.74 -15.90
CA ARG A 198 11.99 0.06 -16.52
C ARG A 198 12.28 -1.40 -16.86
N GLU A 199 13.44 -1.67 -17.48
CA GLU A 199 13.82 -3.01 -17.90
C GLU A 199 13.93 -3.98 -16.72
N ALA A 200 14.41 -3.49 -15.60
CA ALA A 200 14.45 -4.24 -14.34
C ALA A 200 13.04 -4.57 -13.80
N VAL A 201 12.08 -3.63 -13.89
CA VAL A 201 10.67 -3.90 -13.56
C VAL A 201 10.11 -5.00 -14.45
N GLU A 202 10.33 -4.88 -15.77
CA GLU A 202 9.86 -5.84 -16.75
C GLU A 202 10.43 -7.24 -16.49
N ALA A 203 11.73 -7.32 -16.20
CA ALA A 203 12.39 -8.59 -15.88
C ALA A 203 11.85 -9.22 -14.57
N VAL A 204 11.56 -8.41 -13.53
CA VAL A 204 10.95 -8.91 -12.29
C VAL A 204 9.54 -9.44 -12.55
N VAL A 205 8.70 -8.71 -13.32
CA VAL A 205 7.34 -9.14 -13.65
C VAL A 205 7.34 -10.46 -14.42
N ASP A 206 8.28 -10.63 -15.35
CA ASP A 206 8.39 -11.86 -16.18
C ASP A 206 8.91 -13.07 -15.39
N ASN A 207 9.57 -12.87 -14.25
CA ASN A 207 10.23 -13.94 -13.52
C ASN A 207 9.63 -14.25 -12.14
N ALA A 208 8.61 -13.53 -11.69
CA ALA A 208 7.92 -13.78 -10.44
C ALA A 208 6.64 -14.62 -10.64
N ASP A 209 6.17 -15.24 -9.53
CA ASP A 209 4.96 -16.09 -9.49
C ASP A 209 3.76 -15.32 -8.89
N TYR A 210 4.01 -14.12 -8.38
CA TYR A 210 3.05 -13.11 -7.93
C TYR A 210 3.71 -11.74 -7.98
N ILE A 211 2.97 -10.69 -8.30
CA ILE A 211 3.47 -9.32 -8.30
C ILE A 211 2.74 -8.49 -7.26
N GLN A 212 3.50 -7.82 -6.41
CA GLN A 212 3.06 -6.70 -5.61
C GLN A 212 3.69 -5.44 -6.19
N PHE A 213 2.86 -4.57 -6.73
CA PHE A 213 3.29 -3.29 -7.30
C PHE A 213 2.71 -2.14 -6.50
N THR A 214 3.55 -1.17 -6.15
CA THR A 214 3.14 0.13 -5.60
C THR A 214 3.71 1.23 -6.49
N GLY A 215 2.87 2.18 -6.92
CA GLY A 215 3.28 3.29 -7.78
C GLY A 215 2.12 4.00 -8.46
N SER A 216 2.38 4.71 -9.58
CA SER A 216 1.32 5.45 -10.28
C SER A 216 0.33 4.51 -11.01
N SER A 217 -0.94 4.93 -11.12
CA SER A 217 -2.00 4.18 -11.83
C SER A 217 -1.63 3.87 -13.28
N ALA A 218 -0.99 4.79 -13.97
CA ALA A 218 -0.55 4.60 -15.35
C ALA A 218 0.53 3.52 -15.49
N THR A 219 1.46 3.43 -14.53
CA THR A 219 2.49 2.38 -14.51
C THR A 219 1.90 1.04 -14.06
N GLY A 220 1.02 1.05 -13.07
CA GLY A 220 0.32 -0.16 -12.61
C GLY A 220 -0.45 -0.86 -13.71
N ALA A 221 -1.15 -0.10 -14.57
CA ALA A 221 -1.84 -0.65 -15.73
C ALA A 221 -0.89 -1.39 -16.70
N LYS A 222 0.30 -0.83 -16.98
CA LYS A 222 1.31 -1.46 -17.85
C LYS A 222 1.91 -2.72 -17.21
N VAL A 223 2.14 -2.69 -15.90
CA VAL A 223 2.63 -3.86 -15.15
C VAL A 223 1.58 -4.98 -15.15
N MET A 224 0.30 -4.64 -14.96
CA MET A 224 -0.80 -5.59 -15.04
C MET A 224 -0.96 -6.20 -16.43
N GLU A 225 -0.86 -5.40 -17.50
CA GLU A 225 -0.89 -5.89 -18.88
C GLU A 225 0.24 -6.91 -19.13
N ARG A 226 1.46 -6.63 -18.64
CA ARG A 226 2.59 -7.55 -18.78
C ARG A 226 2.38 -8.84 -17.98
N ALA A 227 1.95 -8.74 -16.73
CA ALA A 227 1.67 -9.88 -15.87
C ALA A 227 0.58 -10.80 -16.46
N ALA A 228 -0.44 -10.21 -17.12
CA ALA A 228 -1.54 -10.94 -17.76
C ALA A 228 -1.07 -11.90 -18.88
N ARG A 229 0.04 -11.61 -19.57
CA ARG A 229 0.61 -12.47 -20.64
C ARG A 229 1.01 -13.85 -20.13
N ARG A 230 1.29 -13.96 -18.82
CA ARG A 230 1.70 -15.20 -18.15
C ARG A 230 0.68 -15.67 -17.10
N LEU A 231 -0.47 -14.99 -17.00
CA LEU A 231 -1.48 -15.21 -15.96
C LEU A 231 -0.89 -15.11 -14.54
N THR A 232 0.15 -14.27 -14.37
CA THR A 232 0.75 -13.99 -13.07
C THR A 232 -0.22 -13.12 -12.27
N PRO A 233 -0.73 -13.57 -11.11
CA PRO A 233 -1.60 -12.76 -10.29
C PRO A 233 -0.85 -11.57 -9.67
N ILE A 234 -1.59 -10.49 -9.44
CA ILE A 234 -1.04 -9.20 -9.06
C ILE A 234 -1.91 -8.51 -8.00
N SER A 235 -1.28 -7.78 -7.08
CA SER A 235 -1.89 -6.69 -6.32
C SER A 235 -1.28 -5.37 -6.75
N LEU A 236 -2.12 -4.37 -6.90
CA LEU A 236 -1.74 -3.01 -7.26
C LEU A 236 -2.15 -2.06 -6.13
N GLU A 237 -1.21 -1.28 -5.65
CA GLU A 237 -1.42 -0.15 -4.76
C GLU A 237 -0.96 1.11 -5.47
N LEU A 238 -1.89 1.99 -5.77
CA LEU A 238 -1.69 3.07 -6.72
C LEU A 238 -1.95 4.43 -6.07
N GLY A 239 -2.05 5.48 -6.89
CA GLY A 239 -2.29 6.83 -6.40
C GLY A 239 -3.65 7.03 -5.74
N GLY A 240 -3.78 8.13 -5.01
CA GLY A 240 -5.00 8.57 -4.36
C GLY A 240 -5.30 10.04 -4.64
N LYS A 241 -6.53 10.46 -4.36
CA LYS A 241 -6.96 11.86 -4.25
C LYS A 241 -7.87 11.96 -3.04
N ASP A 242 -7.28 11.64 -1.89
CA ASP A 242 -8.03 11.32 -0.69
C ASP A 242 -8.75 12.54 -0.12
N PRO A 243 -10.09 12.47 0.02
CA PRO A 243 -10.90 13.54 0.55
C PRO A 243 -10.89 13.53 2.09
N MET A 244 -10.93 14.72 2.67
CA MET A 244 -11.28 14.94 4.07
C MET A 244 -12.57 15.75 4.13
N ILE A 245 -13.55 15.31 4.93
CA ILE A 245 -14.82 16.00 5.17
C ILE A 245 -14.85 16.50 6.61
N VAL A 246 -15.09 17.80 6.80
CA VAL A 246 -15.19 18.45 8.11
C VAL A 246 -16.61 18.94 8.33
N LEU A 247 -17.31 18.36 9.28
CA LEU A 247 -18.70 18.68 9.62
C LEU A 247 -18.77 19.90 10.53
N GLU A 248 -19.97 20.48 10.63
CA GLU A 248 -20.25 21.67 11.43
C GLU A 248 -20.06 21.49 12.95
N ASP A 249 -20.10 20.22 13.42
CA ASP A 249 -19.90 19.83 14.81
C ASP A 249 -18.48 19.32 15.10
N ALA A 250 -17.57 19.33 14.11
CA ALA A 250 -16.21 18.85 14.28
C ALA A 250 -15.42 19.70 15.30
N ASP A 251 -14.46 19.05 15.98
CA ASP A 251 -13.39 19.78 16.65
C ASP A 251 -12.48 20.41 15.58
N VAL A 252 -12.65 21.72 15.37
CA VAL A 252 -12.00 22.45 14.26
C VAL A 252 -10.50 22.49 14.42
N ASP A 253 -9.96 22.66 15.61
CA ASP A 253 -8.51 22.68 15.84
C ASP A 253 -7.88 21.30 15.58
N LEU A 254 -8.52 20.23 16.06
CA LEU A 254 -8.11 18.86 15.76
C LEU A 254 -8.15 18.58 14.26
N ALA A 255 -9.23 18.96 13.59
CA ALA A 255 -9.40 18.74 12.15
C ALA A 255 -8.36 19.52 11.34
N ALA A 256 -8.07 20.79 11.70
CA ALA A 256 -7.06 21.59 11.04
C ALA A 256 -5.64 21.01 11.21
N HIS A 257 -5.29 20.61 12.44
CA HIS A 257 -4.02 19.93 12.75
C HIS A 257 -3.84 18.66 11.91
N ALA A 258 -4.88 17.82 11.87
CA ALA A 258 -4.88 16.58 11.09
C ALA A 258 -4.77 16.86 9.57
N ALA A 259 -5.50 17.85 9.05
CA ALA A 259 -5.42 18.24 7.64
C ALA A 259 -4.00 18.71 7.24
N VAL A 260 -3.39 19.57 8.07
CA VAL A 260 -2.02 20.07 7.83
C VAL A 260 -1.02 18.93 7.87
N TRP A 261 -1.05 18.08 8.91
CA TRP A 261 -0.16 16.94 8.99
C TRP A 261 -0.39 15.96 7.83
N GLY A 262 -1.64 15.61 7.53
CA GLY A 262 -2.00 14.69 6.47
C GLY A 262 -1.62 15.14 5.08
N ALA A 263 -1.59 16.46 4.82
CA ALA A 263 -1.22 17.03 3.53
C ALA A 263 0.28 17.34 3.40
N MET A 264 0.99 17.62 4.51
CA MET A 264 2.38 18.09 4.47
C MET A 264 3.40 17.02 4.85
N PHE A 265 2.97 15.95 5.54
CA PHE A 265 3.80 14.81 5.88
C PHE A 265 4.53 14.26 4.66
N ASN A 266 5.85 14.05 4.77
CA ASN A 266 6.72 13.64 3.67
C ASN A 266 6.64 14.58 2.44
N ALA A 267 6.46 15.89 2.66
CA ALA A 267 6.23 16.89 1.62
C ALA A 267 5.00 16.56 0.72
N GLY A 268 3.95 15.97 1.29
CA GLY A 268 2.75 15.53 0.58
C GLY A 268 2.94 14.30 -0.32
N GLN A 269 4.11 13.66 -0.28
CA GLN A 269 4.46 12.52 -1.13
C GLN A 269 3.98 11.19 -0.52
N THR A 270 2.71 11.14 -0.14
CA THR A 270 2.07 10.00 0.52
C THR A 270 0.81 9.61 -0.24
N CYS A 271 0.66 8.34 -0.61
CA CYS A 271 -0.48 7.88 -1.41
C CYS A 271 -1.84 8.08 -0.72
N VAL A 272 -1.87 8.11 0.62
CA VAL A 272 -3.03 8.40 1.47
C VAL A 272 -2.97 9.80 2.09
N SER A 273 -2.25 10.73 1.46
CA SER A 273 -2.22 12.16 1.84
C SER A 273 -3.62 12.77 1.78
N VAL A 274 -3.90 13.72 2.65
CA VAL A 274 -5.10 14.56 2.50
C VAL A 274 -4.89 15.48 1.30
N GLU A 275 -5.48 15.11 0.17
CA GLU A 275 -5.26 15.77 -1.12
C GLU A 275 -6.31 16.84 -1.42
N ARG A 276 -7.45 16.85 -0.69
CA ARG A 276 -8.55 17.81 -0.84
C ARG A 276 -9.45 17.79 0.40
N VAL A 277 -9.89 18.97 0.85
CA VAL A 277 -10.75 19.10 2.04
C VAL A 277 -12.07 19.76 1.67
N TYR A 278 -13.17 19.15 2.13
CA TYR A 278 -14.53 19.69 2.03
C TYR A 278 -15.01 20.10 3.41
N VAL A 279 -15.24 21.39 3.62
CA VAL A 279 -15.59 21.94 4.92
C VAL A 279 -17.00 22.52 4.87
N LEU A 280 -17.87 22.13 5.81
CA LEU A 280 -19.21 22.68 5.93
C LEU A 280 -19.14 24.19 6.23
N GLU A 281 -19.99 24.97 5.56
CA GLU A 281 -19.99 26.42 5.64
C GLU A 281 -19.94 27.01 7.06
N PRO A 282 -20.66 26.48 8.09
CA PRO A 282 -20.63 27.07 9.42
C PRO A 282 -19.28 27.13 10.12
N VAL A 283 -18.35 26.23 9.76
CA VAL A 283 -17.00 26.11 10.37
C VAL A 283 -15.87 26.46 9.40
N TYR A 284 -16.21 26.81 8.17
CA TYR A 284 -15.22 26.98 7.10
C TYR A 284 -14.16 28.04 7.43
N ASP A 285 -14.58 29.23 7.81
CA ASP A 285 -13.66 30.35 8.05
C ASP A 285 -12.74 30.05 9.24
N GLN A 286 -13.28 29.50 10.32
CA GLN A 286 -12.50 29.07 11.49
C GLN A 286 -11.50 27.98 11.14
N PHE A 287 -11.91 26.99 10.33
CA PHE A 287 -11.03 25.92 9.87
C PHE A 287 -9.87 26.47 9.02
N VAL A 288 -10.16 27.35 8.05
CA VAL A 288 -9.12 27.96 7.20
C VAL A 288 -8.14 28.79 8.03
N GLU A 289 -8.61 29.58 9.00
CA GLU A 289 -7.74 30.32 9.91
C GLU A 289 -6.81 29.41 10.72
N ALA A 290 -7.35 28.31 11.25
CA ALA A 290 -6.58 27.33 12.00
C ALA A 290 -5.53 26.63 11.12
N VAL A 291 -5.90 26.21 9.92
CA VAL A 291 -4.97 25.60 8.95
C VAL A 291 -3.83 26.57 8.58
N VAL A 292 -4.14 27.83 8.28
CA VAL A 292 -3.12 28.83 7.91
C VAL A 292 -2.18 29.12 9.09
N ARG A 293 -2.72 29.20 10.32
CA ARG A 293 -1.93 29.32 11.55
C ARG A 293 -0.92 28.17 11.68
N ASP A 294 -1.38 26.93 11.51
CA ASP A 294 -0.57 25.74 11.71
C ASP A 294 0.49 25.59 10.60
N VAL A 295 0.11 25.83 9.34
CA VAL A 295 1.05 25.81 8.19
C VAL A 295 2.18 26.83 8.34
N LYS A 296 1.88 28.04 8.85
CA LYS A 296 2.90 29.08 9.07
C LYS A 296 3.96 28.72 10.13
N ASN A 297 3.65 27.76 11.00
CA ASN A 297 4.58 27.28 12.02
C ASN A 297 5.52 26.18 11.50
N LEU A 298 5.23 25.59 10.33
CA LEU A 298 6.03 24.50 9.76
C LEU A 298 7.39 25.00 9.27
N LYS A 299 8.41 24.20 9.53
CA LYS A 299 9.80 24.41 9.10
C LYS A 299 10.12 23.41 7.98
N MET A 300 10.42 23.94 6.79
CA MET A 300 10.81 23.15 5.63
C MET A 300 12.33 23.01 5.57
N GLY A 301 12.82 21.79 5.41
CA GLY A 301 14.24 21.48 5.24
C GLY A 301 14.54 19.99 5.42
N ALA A 302 15.74 19.55 5.06
CA ALA A 302 16.16 18.16 5.19
C ALA A 302 16.92 17.92 6.50
N GLY A 303 16.74 16.72 7.09
CA GLY A 303 17.39 16.32 8.31
C GLY A 303 16.74 16.86 9.58
N GLU A 304 17.54 17.09 10.63
CA GLU A 304 17.06 17.47 11.95
C GLU A 304 16.55 18.92 12.03
N GLY A 305 15.56 19.15 12.89
CA GLY A 305 14.99 20.48 13.17
C GLY A 305 13.98 20.99 12.17
N TYR A 306 13.57 20.14 11.22
CA TYR A 306 12.58 20.44 10.21
C TYR A 306 11.38 19.50 10.31
N ASP A 307 10.19 19.99 9.95
CA ASP A 307 8.96 19.24 10.02
C ASP A 307 8.75 18.37 8.77
N PHE A 308 9.09 18.88 7.59
CA PHE A 308 9.05 18.14 6.33
C PHE A 308 10.19 18.55 5.39
N GLY A 309 10.50 17.66 4.41
CA GLY A 309 11.67 17.76 3.56
C GLY A 309 11.43 18.27 2.14
N ALA A 310 12.38 17.92 1.25
CA ALA A 310 12.29 18.16 -0.19
C ALA A 310 11.34 17.16 -0.87
N GLN A 311 10.81 17.54 -2.03
CA GLN A 311 10.26 16.57 -2.97
C GLN A 311 11.41 15.79 -3.63
N ILE A 312 11.10 14.62 -4.19
CA ILE A 312 12.14 13.67 -4.66
C ILE A 312 13.00 14.22 -5.80
N ASP A 313 12.47 15.06 -6.64
CA ASP A 313 13.18 15.73 -7.74
C ASP A 313 12.38 16.90 -8.33
N ASP A 314 13.01 17.64 -9.23
CA ASP A 314 12.41 18.79 -9.90
C ASP A 314 11.22 18.41 -10.80
N SER A 315 11.14 17.16 -11.27
CA SER A 315 9.97 16.73 -12.05
C SER A 315 8.72 16.63 -11.19
N GLN A 316 8.87 16.27 -9.92
CA GLN A 316 7.76 16.25 -8.95
C GLN A 316 7.39 17.65 -8.49
N VAL A 317 8.38 18.53 -8.27
CA VAL A 317 8.13 19.97 -8.01
C VAL A 317 7.33 20.60 -9.15
N ALA A 318 7.68 20.33 -10.42
CA ALA A 318 6.96 20.84 -11.57
C ALA A 318 5.49 20.40 -11.64
N VAL A 319 5.14 19.21 -11.13
CA VAL A 319 3.73 18.78 -10.98
C VAL A 319 3.01 19.68 -9.98
N THR A 320 3.62 19.92 -8.81
CA THR A 320 3.07 20.78 -7.77
C THR A 320 2.88 22.21 -8.28
N GLU A 321 3.89 22.80 -8.93
CA GLU A 321 3.83 24.13 -9.54
C GLU A 321 2.70 24.23 -10.57
N ARG A 322 2.56 23.24 -11.44
CA ARG A 322 1.48 23.21 -12.46
C ARG A 322 0.10 23.22 -11.82
N HIS A 323 -0.14 22.42 -10.76
CA HIS A 323 -1.43 22.34 -10.09
C HIS A 323 -1.77 23.64 -9.36
N VAL A 324 -0.79 24.24 -8.70
CA VAL A 324 -0.98 25.53 -8.02
C VAL A 324 -1.24 26.65 -9.03
N ALA A 325 -0.45 26.71 -10.12
CA ALA A 325 -0.64 27.71 -11.17
C ALA A 325 -2.00 27.57 -11.88
N ASP A 326 -2.45 26.33 -12.18
CA ASP A 326 -3.78 26.05 -12.74
C ASP A 326 -4.89 26.55 -11.81
N ALA A 327 -4.78 26.28 -10.50
CA ALA A 327 -5.77 26.73 -9.52
C ALA A 327 -5.85 28.27 -9.45
N ILE A 328 -4.70 28.95 -9.35
CA ILE A 328 -4.64 30.41 -9.29
C ILE A 328 -5.20 31.02 -10.59
N ALA A 329 -4.86 30.49 -11.76
CA ALA A 329 -5.37 30.96 -13.04
C ALA A 329 -6.90 30.82 -13.17
N LYS A 330 -7.50 29.87 -12.44
CA LYS A 330 -8.94 29.63 -12.39
C LYS A 330 -9.64 30.36 -11.24
N GLY A 331 -8.92 31.16 -10.47
CA GLY A 331 -9.50 32.05 -9.45
C GLY A 331 -9.28 31.64 -8.00
N ALA A 332 -8.58 30.51 -7.75
CA ALA A 332 -8.18 30.12 -6.40
C ALA A 332 -7.18 31.14 -5.81
N LYS A 333 -7.13 31.17 -4.47
CA LYS A 333 -6.20 32.01 -3.72
C LYS A 333 -5.25 31.14 -2.91
N ALA A 334 -3.94 31.37 -3.04
CA ALA A 334 -2.93 30.81 -2.17
C ALA A 334 -2.80 31.68 -0.91
N LEU A 335 -3.15 31.12 0.26
CA LEU A 335 -3.03 31.82 1.54
C LEU A 335 -1.65 31.66 2.17
N THR A 336 -0.91 30.63 1.75
CA THR A 336 0.48 30.36 2.10
C THR A 336 1.20 29.75 0.89
N GLY A 337 2.52 29.83 0.83
CA GLY A 337 3.31 29.22 -0.23
C GLY A 337 2.99 29.76 -1.62
N GLY A 338 2.74 28.88 -2.57
CA GLY A 338 2.31 29.21 -3.94
C GLY A 338 3.44 29.34 -4.95
N GLU A 339 4.66 29.57 -4.54
CA GLU A 339 5.83 29.74 -5.42
C GLU A 339 7.04 29.00 -4.89
N ARG A 340 7.81 28.37 -5.78
CA ARG A 340 9.06 27.70 -5.44
C ARG A 340 10.09 28.72 -4.93
N PRO A 341 10.77 28.47 -3.79
CA PRO A 341 11.83 29.35 -3.31
C PRO A 341 13.05 29.26 -4.23
N ALA A 342 13.78 30.38 -4.35
CA ALA A 342 15.06 30.38 -5.02
C ALA A 342 16.09 29.61 -4.18
N GLY A 343 16.97 28.86 -4.85
CA GLY A 343 18.04 28.12 -4.16
C GLY A 343 18.18 26.68 -4.61
N PRO A 344 19.13 25.93 -4.05
CA PRO A 344 19.33 24.53 -4.37
C PRO A 344 18.26 23.63 -3.73
N GLY A 345 18.07 22.47 -4.32
CA GLY A 345 17.16 21.44 -3.83
C GLY A 345 15.75 21.52 -4.39
N SER A 346 15.05 20.40 -4.30
CA SER A 346 13.70 20.24 -4.85
C SER A 346 12.65 20.57 -3.79
N PHE A 347 12.77 21.74 -3.17
CA PHE A 347 11.84 22.23 -2.15
C PHE A 347 10.64 22.96 -2.79
N TYR A 348 9.48 22.76 -2.17
CA TYR A 348 8.26 23.53 -2.44
C TYR A 348 7.58 23.90 -1.11
N PRO A 349 7.16 25.17 -0.90
CA PRO A 349 6.60 25.58 0.38
C PRO A 349 5.20 25.00 0.60
N PRO A 350 4.77 24.82 1.87
CA PRO A 350 3.44 24.32 2.17
C PRO A 350 2.40 25.33 1.70
N THR A 351 1.51 24.88 0.82
CA THR A 351 0.61 25.74 0.04
C THR A 351 -0.85 25.44 0.36
N VAL A 352 -1.54 26.39 0.98
CA VAL A 352 -2.99 26.34 1.25
C VAL A 352 -3.73 27.07 0.15
N LEU A 353 -4.65 26.38 -0.53
CA LEU A 353 -5.47 26.93 -1.60
C LEU A 353 -6.93 27.01 -1.15
N VAL A 354 -7.57 28.16 -1.33
CA VAL A 354 -9.00 28.38 -1.10
C VAL A 354 -9.69 28.89 -2.36
N ASP A 355 -11.02 28.96 -2.34
CA ASP A 355 -11.84 29.30 -3.52
C ASP A 355 -11.59 28.31 -4.69
N VAL A 356 -11.40 27.04 -4.35
CA VAL A 356 -11.15 25.96 -5.31
C VAL A 356 -12.45 25.25 -5.70
N ASP A 357 -12.45 24.68 -6.92
CA ASP A 357 -13.53 23.84 -7.43
C ASP A 357 -13.00 22.67 -8.29
N HIS A 358 -13.88 21.75 -8.68
CA HIS A 358 -13.52 20.53 -9.43
C HIS A 358 -13.09 20.78 -10.89
N SER A 359 -13.08 22.03 -11.38
CA SER A 359 -12.44 22.37 -12.65
C SER A 359 -10.92 22.46 -12.55
N MET A 360 -10.39 22.53 -11.32
CA MET A 360 -8.98 22.73 -11.02
C MET A 360 -8.25 21.39 -10.84
N ALA A 361 -7.03 21.32 -11.39
CA ALA A 361 -6.20 20.12 -11.33
C ALA A 361 -5.91 19.67 -9.87
N CYS A 362 -5.70 20.63 -8.96
CA CYS A 362 -5.47 20.36 -7.54
C CYS A 362 -6.66 19.67 -6.83
N MET A 363 -7.85 19.64 -7.42
CA MET A 363 -9.02 18.95 -6.86
C MET A 363 -9.28 17.58 -7.51
N THR A 364 -8.73 17.32 -8.70
CA THR A 364 -9.08 16.13 -9.50
C THR A 364 -7.91 15.22 -9.84
N GLU A 365 -6.68 15.77 -9.92
CA GLU A 365 -5.45 15.01 -10.18
C GLU A 365 -4.66 14.85 -8.88
N GLU A 366 -3.97 13.72 -8.70
CA GLU A 366 -3.03 13.52 -7.59
C GLU A 366 -1.87 14.51 -7.70
N THR A 367 -1.69 15.35 -6.67
CA THR A 367 -0.61 16.35 -6.65
C THR A 367 0.69 15.74 -6.17
N PHE A 368 0.62 14.90 -5.15
CA PHE A 368 1.78 14.26 -4.52
C PHE A 368 2.85 15.28 -4.09
N GLY A 369 2.40 16.39 -3.55
CA GLY A 369 3.18 17.55 -3.14
C GLY A 369 2.53 18.30 -1.97
N PRO A 370 3.22 19.25 -1.31
CA PRO A 370 2.79 19.88 -0.07
C PRO A 370 1.70 20.95 -0.34
N THR A 371 0.54 20.52 -0.83
CA THR A 371 -0.61 21.39 -1.13
C THR A 371 -1.85 20.93 -0.38
N LEU A 372 -2.66 21.87 0.09
CA LEU A 372 -3.91 21.62 0.78
C LEU A 372 -5.02 22.50 0.19
N PRO A 373 -5.75 22.03 -0.82
CA PRO A 373 -6.92 22.71 -1.35
C PRO A 373 -8.12 22.49 -0.44
N ILE A 374 -8.82 23.59 -0.06
CA ILE A 374 -9.95 23.62 0.85
C ILE A 374 -11.16 24.18 0.15
N MET A 375 -12.19 23.38 -0.01
CA MET A 375 -13.45 23.74 -0.66
C MET A 375 -14.56 23.88 0.37
N LYS A 376 -15.27 25.03 0.34
CA LYS A 376 -16.49 25.24 1.11
C LYS A 376 -17.63 24.46 0.49
N VAL A 377 -18.43 23.77 1.30
CA VAL A 377 -19.64 23.04 0.88
C VAL A 377 -20.82 23.40 1.77
N SER A 378 -22.02 23.35 1.19
CA SER A 378 -23.24 23.75 1.90
C SER A 378 -23.90 22.63 2.68
N THR A 379 -23.70 21.35 2.23
CA THR A 379 -24.35 20.18 2.84
C THR A 379 -23.42 18.97 2.87
N VAL A 380 -23.69 18.03 3.78
CA VAL A 380 -22.99 16.74 3.84
C VAL A 380 -23.20 15.95 2.55
N ALA A 381 -24.40 15.97 1.97
CA ALA A 381 -24.68 15.27 0.71
C ALA A 381 -23.84 15.81 -0.45
N GLU A 382 -23.58 17.11 -0.49
CA GLU A 382 -22.68 17.73 -1.45
C GLU A 382 -21.22 17.28 -1.21
N ALA A 383 -20.75 17.31 0.05
CA ALA A 383 -19.42 16.84 0.40
C ALA A 383 -19.17 15.40 -0.03
N VAL A 384 -20.10 14.49 0.29
CA VAL A 384 -20.02 13.06 -0.10
C VAL A 384 -20.02 12.90 -1.63
N ARG A 385 -20.90 13.60 -2.34
CA ARG A 385 -20.97 13.58 -3.80
C ARG A 385 -19.63 14.02 -4.42
N LEU A 386 -19.08 15.14 -3.95
CA LEU A 386 -17.80 15.68 -4.44
C LEU A 386 -16.61 14.79 -4.05
N ALA A 387 -16.62 14.22 -2.85
CA ALA A 387 -15.60 13.26 -2.41
C ALA A 387 -15.57 12.02 -3.32
N ASN A 388 -16.73 11.52 -3.75
CA ASN A 388 -16.86 10.36 -4.64
C ASN A 388 -16.63 10.69 -6.12
N ASP A 389 -16.69 11.97 -6.51
CA ASP A 389 -16.43 12.44 -7.88
C ASP A 389 -14.92 12.44 -8.16
N SER A 390 -14.36 11.26 -8.26
CA SER A 390 -12.94 11.01 -8.50
C SER A 390 -12.75 9.63 -9.11
N PRO A 391 -11.77 9.45 -10.01
CA PRO A 391 -11.34 8.14 -10.47
C PRO A 391 -10.60 7.35 -9.38
N TYR A 392 -10.15 8.00 -8.33
CA TYR A 392 -9.43 7.43 -7.20
C TYR A 392 -10.39 6.97 -6.09
N GLY A 393 -9.91 6.11 -5.20
CA GLY A 393 -10.62 5.63 -4.03
C GLY A 393 -9.69 4.86 -3.09
N LEU A 394 -8.62 5.53 -2.59
CA LEU A 394 -7.65 4.87 -1.71
C LEU A 394 -8.06 4.99 -0.25
N SER A 395 -8.07 6.20 0.30
CA SER A 395 -8.62 6.44 1.63
C SER A 395 -9.41 7.76 1.71
N ALA A 396 -10.05 8.00 2.85
CA ALA A 396 -10.79 9.22 3.15
C ALA A 396 -10.76 9.48 4.66
N SER A 397 -11.15 10.71 5.06
CA SER A 397 -11.30 11.08 6.46
C SER A 397 -12.59 11.86 6.70
N VAL A 398 -13.24 11.62 7.86
CA VAL A 398 -14.45 12.33 8.27
C VAL A 398 -14.28 12.84 9.69
N PHE A 399 -14.53 14.13 9.91
CA PHE A 399 -14.41 14.79 11.21
C PHE A 399 -15.78 15.25 11.69
N SER A 400 -16.20 14.73 12.86
CA SER A 400 -17.45 15.04 13.55
C SER A 400 -17.34 14.60 15.02
N GLN A 401 -17.99 15.31 15.92
CA GLN A 401 -18.13 14.87 17.32
C GLN A 401 -19.20 13.78 17.47
N ASP A 402 -20.10 13.63 16.48
CA ASP A 402 -21.09 12.56 16.44
C ASP A 402 -20.50 11.34 15.68
N ALA A 403 -20.08 10.32 16.43
CA ALA A 403 -19.47 9.12 15.90
C ALA A 403 -20.42 8.26 15.03
N GLU A 404 -21.73 8.22 15.32
CA GLU A 404 -22.71 7.49 14.50
C GLU A 404 -22.86 8.18 13.16
N ARG A 405 -23.04 9.50 13.17
CA ARG A 405 -23.11 10.32 11.96
C ARG A 405 -21.85 10.20 11.11
N ALA A 406 -20.67 10.23 11.73
CA ALA A 406 -19.41 10.04 11.01
C ALA A 406 -19.33 8.66 10.35
N ASN A 407 -19.77 7.59 11.03
CA ASN A 407 -19.83 6.25 10.44
C ASN A 407 -20.84 6.16 9.30
N ASP A 408 -22.02 6.77 9.42
CA ASP A 408 -23.03 6.80 8.37
C ASP A 408 -22.55 7.53 7.12
N ILE A 409 -21.66 8.52 7.25
CA ILE A 409 -21.02 9.19 6.13
C ILE A 409 -19.91 8.31 5.57
N ALA A 410 -19.09 7.72 6.43
CA ALA A 410 -17.96 6.90 6.03
C ALA A 410 -18.37 5.73 5.09
N VAL A 411 -19.49 5.06 5.38
CA VAL A 411 -19.99 3.97 4.53
C VAL A 411 -20.52 4.42 3.16
N GLN A 412 -20.68 5.73 2.92
CA GLN A 412 -21.08 6.31 1.65
C GLN A 412 -19.89 6.72 0.78
N LEU A 413 -18.67 6.64 1.30
CA LEU A 413 -17.45 7.02 0.56
C LEU A 413 -16.88 5.86 -0.23
N ASP A 414 -16.61 6.09 -1.50
CA ASP A 414 -16.12 5.10 -2.47
C ASP A 414 -14.59 4.92 -2.37
N CYS A 415 -14.12 4.42 -1.23
CA CYS A 415 -12.69 4.18 -1.01
C CYS A 415 -12.44 2.94 -0.15
N GLY A 416 -11.18 2.48 -0.16
CA GLY A 416 -10.77 1.27 0.55
C GLY A 416 -10.67 1.40 2.06
N ALA A 417 -10.50 2.62 2.60
CA ALA A 417 -10.43 2.89 4.02
C ALA A 417 -10.99 4.28 4.36
N VAL A 418 -11.62 4.41 5.54
CA VAL A 418 -12.05 5.71 6.07
C VAL A 418 -11.56 5.86 7.50
N ASN A 419 -10.93 7.00 7.79
CA ASN A 419 -10.51 7.38 9.13
C ASN A 419 -11.57 8.33 9.73
N ILE A 420 -11.93 8.15 10.99
CA ILE A 420 -12.86 9.04 11.71
C ILE A 420 -12.08 9.81 12.76
N ASN A 421 -12.17 11.15 12.70
CA ASN A 421 -11.43 12.09 13.54
C ASN A 421 -9.91 11.86 13.54
N ASP A 422 -9.39 11.33 12.43
CA ASP A 422 -8.00 11.04 12.21
C ASP A 422 -7.69 11.02 10.70
N VAL A 423 -6.41 10.98 10.34
CA VAL A 423 -5.93 10.86 8.95
C VAL A 423 -4.81 9.81 8.90
N ILE A 424 -4.68 9.09 7.77
CA ILE A 424 -3.56 8.15 7.52
C ILE A 424 -3.49 6.96 8.49
N SER A 425 -4.21 6.95 9.61
CA SER A 425 -4.13 5.93 10.67
C SER A 425 -4.50 4.52 10.19
N ASN A 426 -5.23 4.39 9.08
CA ASN A 426 -5.48 3.11 8.41
C ASN A 426 -4.18 2.36 8.04
N LEU A 427 -3.06 3.06 7.80
CA LEU A 427 -1.74 2.44 7.59
C LEU A 427 -1.19 1.74 8.84
N MET A 428 -1.58 2.19 10.03
CA MET A 428 -1.15 1.61 11.31
C MET A 428 -2.04 0.44 11.75
N CYS A 429 -3.21 0.26 11.12
CA CYS A 429 -4.19 -0.76 11.49
C CYS A 429 -3.85 -2.13 10.88
N THR A 430 -2.78 -2.78 11.36
CA THR A 430 -2.28 -4.06 10.82
C THR A 430 -3.28 -5.21 10.85
N THR A 431 -4.38 -5.09 11.58
CA THR A 431 -5.45 -6.10 11.67
C THR A 431 -6.53 -5.95 10.60
N ALA A 432 -6.64 -4.77 9.98
CA ALA A 432 -7.60 -4.48 8.92
C ALA A 432 -6.94 -4.63 7.54
N PRO A 433 -7.66 -5.11 6.51
CA PRO A 433 -7.14 -5.12 5.16
C PRO A 433 -6.99 -3.68 4.65
N MET A 434 -5.89 -3.41 3.95
CA MET A 434 -5.68 -2.18 3.20
C MET A 434 -5.75 -2.49 1.69
N GLY A 435 -6.35 -1.61 0.92
CA GLY A 435 -6.39 -1.72 -0.55
C GLY A 435 -7.23 -0.61 -1.17
N GLY A 436 -6.82 -0.15 -2.35
CA GLY A 436 -7.52 0.90 -3.10
C GLY A 436 -8.67 0.35 -3.92
N TRP A 437 -9.71 1.19 -4.11
CA TRP A 437 -10.83 0.98 -5.02
C TRP A 437 -10.63 1.79 -6.30
N LYS A 438 -11.50 1.64 -7.28
CA LYS A 438 -11.44 2.37 -8.56
C LYS A 438 -10.05 2.24 -9.20
N THR A 439 -9.42 3.35 -9.57
CA THR A 439 -8.05 3.37 -10.14
C THR A 439 -6.94 3.44 -9.10
N SER A 440 -7.29 3.39 -7.81
CA SER A 440 -6.29 3.38 -6.71
C SER A 440 -5.75 2.00 -6.36
N GLY A 441 -6.32 0.92 -6.90
CA GLY A 441 -5.74 -0.39 -6.66
C GLY A 441 -6.57 -1.59 -7.08
N ILE A 442 -5.95 -2.76 -6.97
CA ILE A 442 -6.58 -4.08 -7.18
C ILE A 442 -6.01 -5.05 -6.14
N GLY A 443 -6.92 -5.76 -5.46
CA GLY A 443 -6.54 -6.72 -4.43
C GLY A 443 -6.31 -6.05 -3.07
N ALA A 444 -5.64 -6.75 -2.17
CA ALA A 444 -5.30 -6.24 -0.85
C ALA A 444 -3.79 -6.01 -0.75
N ARG A 445 -3.37 -5.08 0.07
CA ARG A 445 -1.96 -4.83 0.40
C ARG A 445 -1.55 -5.70 1.59
N PHE A 446 -1.38 -5.14 2.75
CA PHE A 446 -1.11 -5.84 4.00
C PHE A 446 -2.35 -5.76 4.91
N GLY A 447 -2.22 -6.34 6.10
CA GLY A 447 -3.26 -6.34 7.11
C GLY A 447 -4.10 -7.62 7.15
N GLY A 448 -4.46 -8.04 8.35
CA GLY A 448 -5.24 -9.23 8.57
C GLY A 448 -4.58 -10.52 8.07
N ALA A 449 -5.37 -11.57 7.97
CA ALA A 449 -4.96 -12.84 7.34
C ALA A 449 -4.86 -12.69 5.81
N GLU A 450 -5.61 -11.77 5.23
CA GLU A 450 -5.68 -11.48 3.79
C GLU A 450 -4.32 -11.02 3.27
N GLY A 451 -3.61 -10.17 4.03
CA GLY A 451 -2.26 -9.69 3.70
C GLY A 451 -1.21 -10.81 3.57
N LEU A 452 -1.40 -11.95 4.25
CA LEU A 452 -0.58 -13.15 4.06
C LEU A 452 -1.10 -14.04 2.94
N ARG A 453 -2.42 -14.31 2.95
CA ARG A 453 -3.07 -15.31 2.10
C ARG A 453 -3.05 -14.92 0.62
N LYS A 454 -2.96 -13.64 0.29
CA LYS A 454 -2.81 -13.18 -1.10
C LYS A 454 -1.56 -13.77 -1.78
N PHE A 455 -0.49 -14.03 -1.02
CA PHE A 455 0.73 -14.66 -1.51
C PHE A 455 0.66 -16.19 -1.58
N CYS A 456 -0.48 -16.78 -1.21
CA CYS A 456 -0.70 -18.23 -1.24
C CYS A 456 -1.66 -18.62 -2.36
N ARG A 457 -1.57 -19.90 -2.75
CA ARG A 457 -2.57 -20.60 -3.53
C ARG A 457 -3.41 -21.44 -2.59
N GLN A 458 -4.73 -21.39 -2.76
CA GLN A 458 -5.62 -22.26 -2.01
C GLN A 458 -5.67 -23.64 -2.68
N GLU A 459 -5.44 -24.70 -1.88
CA GLU A 459 -5.53 -26.09 -2.30
C GLU A 459 -6.62 -26.79 -1.49
N ALA A 460 -7.69 -27.20 -2.14
CA ALA A 460 -8.77 -27.95 -1.49
C ALA A 460 -8.47 -29.45 -1.54
N ILE A 461 -8.35 -30.07 -0.37
CA ILE A 461 -8.21 -31.52 -0.23
C ILE A 461 -9.53 -32.08 0.28
N VAL A 462 -10.12 -32.99 -0.50
CA VAL A 462 -11.34 -33.69 -0.14
C VAL A 462 -11.05 -35.17 0.06
N SER A 463 -11.11 -35.62 1.31
CA SER A 463 -10.83 -37.03 1.67
C SER A 463 -12.06 -37.68 2.26
N PRO A 464 -12.20 -39.02 2.17
CA PRO A 464 -13.24 -39.75 2.89
C PRO A 464 -12.97 -39.72 4.39
N ARG A 465 -14.00 -39.61 5.22
CA ARG A 465 -13.89 -39.74 6.69
C ARG A 465 -13.83 -41.20 7.14
N THR A 466 -14.34 -42.09 6.33
CA THR A 466 -14.36 -43.54 6.59
C THR A 466 -14.00 -44.28 5.30
N ASN A 467 -13.44 -45.48 5.42
CA ASN A 467 -13.10 -46.36 4.28
C ASN A 467 -14.36 -46.96 3.62
N VAL A 468 -15.44 -46.19 3.51
CA VAL A 468 -16.62 -46.63 2.75
C VAL A 468 -16.26 -46.53 1.28
N GLY A 469 -16.40 -47.66 0.58
CA GLY A 469 -16.02 -47.81 -0.82
C GLY A 469 -16.48 -46.71 -1.74
N ALA A 470 -15.96 -46.71 -2.91
CA ALA A 470 -16.13 -45.71 -3.95
C ALA A 470 -17.55 -45.13 -4.02
N GLY A 471 -17.63 -43.79 -3.84
CA GLY A 471 -18.94 -43.09 -3.91
C GLY A 471 -19.65 -43.32 -5.24
N GLY A 472 -20.97 -43.15 -5.23
CA GLY A 472 -21.91 -43.53 -6.27
C GLY A 472 -21.80 -42.96 -7.70
N ASN A 473 -20.66 -42.31 -8.05
CA ASN A 473 -20.46 -41.66 -9.35
C ASN A 473 -19.51 -42.42 -10.29
N TYR A 474 -19.46 -43.75 -10.19
CA TYR A 474 -18.66 -44.56 -11.10
C TYR A 474 -19.52 -45.14 -12.24
N TYR A 475 -18.88 -45.47 -13.35
CA TYR A 475 -19.54 -45.92 -14.58
C TYR A 475 -20.34 -47.25 -14.41
N ASN A 476 -20.19 -47.99 -13.31
CA ASN A 476 -20.96 -49.19 -13.00
C ASN A 476 -22.32 -48.89 -12.34
N ASN A 477 -22.67 -47.65 -12.08
CA ASN A 477 -23.98 -47.29 -11.55
C ASN A 477 -25.07 -47.33 -12.64
N SER A 478 -26.22 -47.98 -12.32
CA SER A 478 -27.35 -47.98 -13.23
C SER A 478 -27.97 -46.58 -13.39
N LEU A 479 -28.53 -46.30 -14.57
CA LEU A 479 -29.23 -45.02 -14.84
C LEU A 479 -30.34 -44.77 -13.80
N LYS A 480 -31.01 -45.82 -13.32
CA LYS A 480 -32.06 -45.75 -12.30
C LYS A 480 -31.52 -45.27 -10.96
N SER A 481 -30.32 -45.76 -10.54
CA SER A 481 -29.69 -45.34 -9.28
C SER A 481 -29.21 -43.91 -9.39
N MET A 482 -28.65 -43.52 -10.53
CA MET A 482 -28.22 -42.12 -10.80
C MET A 482 -29.40 -41.15 -10.77
N LYS A 483 -30.52 -41.46 -11.40
CA LYS A 483 -31.73 -40.63 -11.37
C LYS A 483 -32.27 -40.48 -9.95
N ARG A 484 -32.29 -41.53 -9.14
CA ARG A 484 -32.72 -41.46 -7.73
C ARG A 484 -31.79 -40.58 -6.90
N MET A 485 -30.49 -40.73 -7.05
CA MET A 485 -29.49 -39.91 -6.35
C MET A 485 -29.65 -38.43 -6.74
N ASN A 486 -29.71 -38.13 -8.03
CA ASN A 486 -29.87 -36.74 -8.50
C ASN A 486 -31.17 -36.09 -7.99
N THR A 487 -32.29 -36.85 -7.96
CA THR A 487 -33.57 -36.36 -7.41
C THR A 487 -33.43 -36.06 -5.90
N MET A 488 -32.74 -36.92 -5.15
CA MET A 488 -32.47 -36.69 -3.74
C MET A 488 -31.58 -35.45 -3.54
N MET A 489 -30.48 -35.34 -4.29
CA MET A 489 -29.57 -34.19 -4.24
C MET A 489 -30.31 -32.89 -4.54
N THR A 490 -31.14 -32.86 -5.60
CA THR A 490 -31.92 -31.69 -5.97
C THR A 490 -32.89 -31.29 -4.85
N LYS A 491 -33.61 -32.27 -4.25
CA LYS A 491 -34.54 -31.99 -3.14
C LYS A 491 -33.83 -31.42 -1.92
N LEU A 492 -32.61 -31.91 -1.58
CA LEU A 492 -31.83 -31.43 -0.45
C LEU A 492 -31.17 -30.07 -0.71
N ALA A 493 -30.82 -29.77 -1.97
CA ALA A 493 -30.17 -28.53 -2.35
C ALA A 493 -31.15 -27.35 -2.53
N LEU A 494 -32.43 -27.63 -2.79
CA LEU A 494 -33.46 -26.62 -3.00
C LEU A 494 -33.70 -25.81 -1.71
N VAL A 495 -33.29 -24.53 -1.74
CA VAL A 495 -33.64 -23.55 -0.69
C VAL A 495 -35.13 -23.21 -0.83
N ARG A 496 -35.95 -23.67 0.10
CA ARG A 496 -37.37 -23.25 0.16
C ARG A 496 -37.41 -21.84 0.78
N PRO A 497 -38.08 -20.88 0.12
CA PRO A 497 -38.28 -19.58 0.74
C PRO A 497 -39.01 -19.77 2.07
N ARG A 498 -38.48 -19.17 3.14
CA ARG A 498 -39.18 -19.13 4.44
C ARG A 498 -40.54 -18.49 4.17
N ARG A 499 -41.65 -19.19 4.50
CA ARG A 499 -42.97 -18.57 4.51
C ARG A 499 -42.87 -17.33 5.41
N ALA A 500 -43.18 -16.16 4.85
CA ALA A 500 -43.37 -14.97 5.66
C ALA A 500 -44.35 -15.32 6.79
N ALA A 501 -43.92 -15.12 8.02
CA ALA A 501 -44.83 -15.22 9.15
C ALA A 501 -45.96 -14.20 8.92
N LYS A 502 -47.24 -14.69 8.90
CA LYS A 502 -48.43 -13.85 8.81
C LYS A 502 -48.54 -13.03 10.09
#